data_dc080daf0d8869962a9d196d8adaa793
#
_entry.id   dc080daf0d8869962a9d196d8adaa793
#
_cell.length_a   1.000
_cell.length_b   1.000
_cell.length_c   1.000
_cell.angle_alpha   90.00
_cell.angle_beta   90.00
_cell.angle_gamma   90.00
#
_symmetry.space_group_name_H-M   'P 1'
#
loop_
_entity.id
_entity.type
_entity.pdbx_description
1 polymer ?
#
loop_
_entity_poly.entity_id
_entity_poly.type
_entity_poly.pdbx_seq_one_letter_code
_entity_poly.pdbx_strand_id
1 'polypeptide(L)'
;MRNKNSMVTKLAFLSVSFMLTSAYAVQSALPQLKASLNVTQTQSEYLATTPSFAVMIFVVLSPLLQQWFKISDKKMIMIGVTVVGLMGLVPFFNIHSYPIILGSRLLLGAGYGLYNSQAISMISVWYEGETRAQMLGWRAAAEQIGQACTLFLAGLLLTVSGWHASFLVYALAFVVLIFFGMRVPDDSEVESVEEKVVAENEEMVDDLDSKDIKKISPVVYLLVLFAFLLVVDYVGMENRFSGLAVNIRGAQYTGASNFLSLMLIGATLGGLLYGSIQKRLGFGTVYLGLGLMALSNFLFYFAGSNFALLVIGLLLIGFPLQLVSPLIFNLLPDLAPANRQPLVTSMVLIGFNFGAFFSPTIAEWTNHLMGQPTSGYGLAAPFLVYGIGLLVIALIIFVATRRQANK
;
A
#
# COMPACT_ATOMS: atom_id res chain seq x y z
N MET A 1 30.90 -5.67 -17.71
CA MET A 1 30.15 -4.58 -17.06
C MET A 1 28.65 -4.83 -17.23
N ARG A 2 27.91 -4.89 -16.14
CA ARG A 2 26.44 -5.02 -16.19
C ARG A 2 25.87 -3.67 -16.59
N ASN A 3 25.17 -3.59 -17.71
CA ASN A 3 24.65 -2.33 -18.26
C ASN A 3 23.37 -1.93 -17.49
N LYS A 4 23.41 -0.82 -16.72
CA LYS A 4 22.27 -0.28 -15.95
C LYS A 4 21.06 0.05 -16.85
N ASN A 5 21.29 0.35 -18.13
CA ASN A 5 20.24 0.70 -19.10
C ASN A 5 19.65 -0.52 -19.82
N SER A 6 20.18 -1.73 -19.58
CA SER A 6 19.62 -2.96 -20.14
C SER A 6 18.20 -3.19 -19.64
N MET A 7 17.28 -3.56 -20.54
CA MET A 7 15.89 -3.89 -20.16
C MET A 7 15.83 -5.01 -19.12
N VAL A 8 16.73 -5.99 -19.20
CA VAL A 8 16.80 -7.10 -18.23
C VAL A 8 17.20 -6.59 -16.84
N THR A 9 18.14 -5.64 -16.75
CA THR A 9 18.52 -5.01 -15.47
C THR A 9 17.35 -4.20 -14.88
N LYS A 10 16.65 -3.43 -15.72
CA LYS A 10 15.45 -2.69 -15.32
C LYS A 10 14.35 -3.63 -14.80
N LEU A 11 14.08 -4.73 -15.49
CA LEU A 11 13.11 -5.74 -15.05
C LEU A 11 13.53 -6.42 -13.74
N ALA A 12 14.82 -6.76 -13.58
CA ALA A 12 15.34 -7.32 -12.34
C ALA A 12 15.16 -6.33 -11.17
N PHE A 13 15.36 -5.04 -11.43
CA PHE A 13 15.13 -3.99 -10.46
C PHE A 13 13.64 -3.86 -10.09
N LEU A 14 12.75 -3.85 -11.08
CA LEU A 14 11.30 -3.75 -10.87
C LEU A 14 10.71 -4.99 -10.20
N SER A 15 11.37 -6.16 -10.32
CA SER A 15 10.91 -7.40 -9.66
C SER A 15 10.89 -7.30 -8.14
N VAL A 16 11.75 -6.46 -7.54
CA VAL A 16 11.74 -6.20 -6.09
C VAL A 16 10.45 -5.50 -5.68
N SER A 17 9.99 -4.54 -6.50
CA SER A 17 8.75 -3.80 -6.24
C SER A 17 7.51 -4.67 -6.43
N PHE A 18 7.57 -5.69 -7.29
CA PHE A 18 6.53 -6.69 -7.46
C PHE A 18 6.17 -7.42 -6.15
N MET A 19 7.13 -7.60 -5.23
CA MET A 19 6.90 -8.24 -3.94
C MET A 19 6.42 -7.28 -2.84
N LEU A 20 6.50 -5.96 -3.04
CA LEU A 20 6.36 -4.96 -1.97
C LEU A 20 5.00 -4.99 -1.25
N THR A 21 3.92 -5.26 -1.97
CA THR A 21 2.55 -5.33 -1.44
C THR A 21 2.02 -6.75 -1.30
N SER A 22 2.88 -7.77 -1.46
CA SER A 22 2.49 -9.18 -1.29
C SER A 22 2.04 -9.50 0.15
N ALA A 23 2.21 -8.58 1.11
CA ALA A 23 1.61 -8.67 2.44
C ALA A 23 0.10 -8.94 2.41
N TYR A 24 -0.60 -8.36 1.46
CA TYR A 24 -2.05 -8.51 1.32
C TYR A 24 -2.49 -9.78 0.60
N ALA A 25 -1.56 -10.60 0.07
CA ALA A 25 -1.87 -11.85 -0.62
C ALA A 25 -2.73 -12.83 0.21
N VAL A 26 -2.65 -12.75 1.53
CA VAL A 26 -3.40 -13.64 2.45
C VAL A 26 -4.84 -13.19 2.70
N GLN A 27 -5.29 -12.05 2.19
CA GLN A 27 -6.64 -11.51 2.44
C GLN A 27 -7.75 -12.47 2.00
N SER A 28 -7.54 -13.22 0.93
CA SER A 28 -8.51 -14.23 0.46
C SER A 28 -8.64 -15.42 1.42
N ALA A 29 -7.63 -15.71 2.23
CA ALA A 29 -7.58 -16.84 3.16
C ALA A 29 -8.02 -16.48 4.59
N LEU A 30 -8.30 -15.20 4.88
CA LEU A 30 -8.65 -14.74 6.24
C LEU A 30 -9.82 -15.50 6.88
N PRO A 31 -10.93 -15.85 6.17
CA PRO A 31 -12.02 -16.61 6.78
C PRO A 31 -11.60 -18.01 7.24
N GLN A 32 -10.81 -18.72 6.43
CA GLN A 32 -10.31 -20.06 6.74
C GLN A 32 -9.28 -20.02 7.86
N LEU A 33 -8.39 -19.01 7.83
CA LEU A 33 -7.42 -18.71 8.89
C LEU A 33 -8.11 -18.45 10.22
N LYS A 34 -9.12 -17.57 10.24
CA LYS A 34 -9.94 -17.27 11.41
C LYS A 34 -10.56 -18.53 12.01
N ALA A 35 -11.17 -19.37 11.17
CA ALA A 35 -11.82 -20.60 11.61
C ALA A 35 -10.79 -21.62 12.15
N SER A 36 -9.65 -21.79 11.48
CA SER A 36 -8.62 -22.76 11.86
C SER A 36 -7.89 -22.38 13.15
N LEU A 37 -7.59 -21.09 13.35
CA LEU A 37 -6.88 -20.59 14.53
C LEU A 37 -7.82 -20.21 15.68
N ASN A 38 -9.14 -20.30 15.49
CA ASN A 38 -10.17 -19.91 16.45
C ASN A 38 -9.94 -18.49 17.02
N VAL A 39 -9.67 -17.53 16.14
CA VAL A 39 -9.40 -16.13 16.48
C VAL A 39 -10.57 -15.22 16.11
N THR A 40 -10.58 -14.01 16.65
CA THR A 40 -11.58 -12.99 16.30
C THR A 40 -11.41 -12.49 14.87
N GLN A 41 -12.43 -11.81 14.34
CA GLN A 41 -12.36 -11.17 13.01
C GLN A 41 -11.18 -10.19 12.95
N THR A 42 -11.08 -9.31 13.91
CA THR A 42 -10.03 -8.29 14.02
C THR A 42 -8.64 -8.91 14.10
N GLN A 43 -8.47 -10.00 14.89
CA GLN A 43 -7.21 -10.73 14.94
C GLN A 43 -6.83 -11.34 13.58
N SER A 44 -7.79 -11.91 12.84
CA SER A 44 -7.50 -12.44 11.51
C SER A 44 -7.11 -11.32 10.52
N GLU A 45 -7.79 -10.19 10.56
CA GLU A 45 -7.48 -9.03 9.70
C GLU A 45 -6.09 -8.45 10.01
N TYR A 46 -5.66 -8.46 11.28
CA TYR A 46 -4.31 -8.05 11.66
C TYR A 46 -3.21 -8.89 11.00
N LEU A 47 -3.47 -10.13 10.64
CA LEU A 47 -2.48 -10.93 9.89
C LEU A 47 -2.16 -10.33 8.50
N ALA A 48 -3.10 -9.60 7.89
CA ALA A 48 -2.85 -8.90 6.64
C ALA A 48 -2.23 -7.51 6.85
N THR A 49 -2.58 -6.79 7.93
CA THR A 49 -2.25 -5.37 8.10
C THR A 49 -1.07 -5.09 9.03
N THR A 50 -0.68 -6.03 9.90
CA THR A 50 0.51 -5.89 10.79
C THR A 50 1.81 -5.58 10.04
N PRO A 51 2.07 -6.09 8.83
CA PRO A 51 3.24 -5.67 8.08
C PRO A 51 3.35 -4.16 7.87
N SER A 52 2.23 -3.45 7.65
CA SER A 52 2.22 -2.00 7.44
C SER A 52 2.77 -1.22 8.63
N PHE A 53 2.53 -1.70 9.85
CA PHE A 53 3.13 -1.11 11.06
C PHE A 53 4.66 -1.22 11.07
N ALA A 54 5.18 -2.40 10.76
CA ALA A 54 6.62 -2.61 10.73
C ALA A 54 7.29 -1.86 9.55
N VAL A 55 6.64 -1.82 8.38
CA VAL A 55 7.12 -1.02 7.23
C VAL A 55 7.40 0.42 7.64
N MET A 56 6.48 1.06 8.35
CA MET A 56 6.61 2.45 8.78
C MET A 56 7.85 2.67 9.65
N ILE A 57 8.13 1.75 10.58
CA ILE A 57 9.29 1.83 11.47
C ILE A 57 10.58 1.59 10.67
N PHE A 58 10.61 0.53 9.86
CA PHE A 58 11.83 0.10 9.20
C PHE A 58 12.20 0.93 7.95
N VAL A 59 11.25 1.63 7.33
CA VAL A 59 11.57 2.64 6.30
C VAL A 59 12.41 3.77 6.89
N VAL A 60 12.13 4.20 8.13
CA VAL A 60 12.91 5.24 8.82
C VAL A 60 14.23 4.67 9.37
N LEU A 61 14.22 3.44 9.88
CA LEU A 61 15.42 2.81 10.43
C LEU A 61 16.42 2.36 9.36
N SER A 62 15.96 2.06 8.15
CA SER A 62 16.79 1.46 7.11
C SER A 62 18.03 2.29 6.75
N PRO A 63 17.94 3.63 6.50
CA PRO A 63 19.13 4.45 6.25
C PRO A 63 20.09 4.48 7.47
N LEU A 64 19.58 4.47 8.69
CA LEU A 64 20.39 4.44 9.90
C LEU A 64 21.16 3.11 10.02
N LEU A 65 20.49 1.99 9.74
CA LEU A 65 21.11 0.67 9.73
C LEU A 65 22.21 0.58 8.66
N GLN A 66 21.98 1.17 7.47
CA GLN A 66 23.01 1.25 6.43
C GLN A 66 24.26 1.98 6.90
N GLN A 67 24.08 3.15 7.53
CA GLN A 67 25.21 3.94 8.07
C GLN A 67 25.95 3.21 9.17
N TRP A 68 25.25 2.60 10.14
CA TRP A 68 25.86 1.91 11.26
C TRP A 68 26.63 0.66 10.84
N PHE A 69 26.07 -0.12 9.94
CA PHE A 69 26.66 -1.39 9.49
C PHE A 69 27.43 -1.29 8.17
N LYS A 70 27.51 -0.09 7.56
CA LYS A 70 28.14 0.16 6.25
C LYS A 70 27.64 -0.81 5.17
N ILE A 71 26.32 -1.00 5.11
CA ILE A 71 25.67 -1.91 4.16
C ILE A 71 25.29 -1.11 2.91
N SER A 72 25.66 -1.61 1.72
CA SER A 72 25.24 -0.99 0.45
C SER A 72 23.75 -1.14 0.17
N ASP A 73 23.16 -0.26 -0.66
CA ASP A 73 21.75 -0.29 -1.04
C ASP A 73 21.34 -1.65 -1.60
N LYS A 74 22.13 -2.22 -2.51
CA LYS A 74 21.89 -3.54 -3.07
C LYS A 74 21.83 -4.62 -2.01
N LYS A 75 22.79 -4.64 -1.06
CA LYS A 75 22.81 -5.64 0.02
C LYS A 75 21.61 -5.46 0.95
N MET A 76 21.22 -4.22 1.28
CA MET A 76 20.04 -3.94 2.09
C MET A 76 18.75 -4.45 1.43
N ILE A 77 18.61 -4.22 0.12
CA ILE A 77 17.49 -4.76 -0.66
C ILE A 77 17.49 -6.30 -0.59
N MET A 78 18.64 -6.94 -0.81
CA MET A 78 18.74 -8.41 -0.75
C MET A 78 18.38 -8.96 0.64
N ILE A 79 18.84 -8.31 1.72
CA ILE A 79 18.48 -8.67 3.11
C ILE A 79 16.96 -8.55 3.28
N GLY A 80 16.37 -7.42 2.91
CA GLY A 80 14.93 -7.18 3.06
C GLY A 80 14.09 -8.23 2.30
N VAL A 81 14.42 -8.51 1.04
CA VAL A 81 13.73 -9.53 0.24
C VAL A 81 13.91 -10.94 0.82
N THR A 82 15.09 -11.25 1.37
CA THR A 82 15.35 -12.53 2.07
C THR A 82 14.46 -12.66 3.31
N VAL A 83 14.36 -11.61 4.12
CA VAL A 83 13.46 -11.58 5.29
C VAL A 83 12.02 -11.77 4.87
N VAL A 84 11.56 -11.13 3.79
CA VAL A 84 10.21 -11.32 3.25
C VAL A 84 9.97 -12.78 2.86
N GLY A 85 10.89 -13.42 2.15
CA GLY A 85 10.76 -14.82 1.76
C GLY A 85 10.71 -15.76 2.97
N LEU A 86 11.67 -15.63 3.89
CA LEU A 86 11.76 -16.50 5.07
C LEU A 86 10.56 -16.32 6.01
N MET A 87 10.25 -15.08 6.39
CA MET A 87 9.16 -14.78 7.34
C MET A 87 7.78 -15.00 6.71
N GLY A 88 7.65 -14.75 5.41
CA GLY A 88 6.43 -15.05 4.67
C GLY A 88 6.09 -16.54 4.64
N LEU A 89 7.09 -17.43 4.61
CA LEU A 89 6.89 -18.88 4.60
C LEU A 89 6.64 -19.48 5.99
N VAL A 90 6.94 -18.80 7.09
CA VAL A 90 6.74 -19.32 8.44
C VAL A 90 5.32 -19.86 8.68
N PRO A 91 4.23 -19.17 8.27
CA PRO A 91 2.89 -19.66 8.50
C PRO A 91 2.54 -20.95 7.74
N PHE A 92 3.26 -21.27 6.67
CA PHE A 92 3.11 -22.54 5.97
C PHE A 92 3.50 -23.73 6.86
N PHE A 93 4.55 -23.56 7.69
CA PHE A 93 5.05 -24.61 8.57
C PHE A 93 4.41 -24.59 9.97
N ASN A 94 3.86 -23.46 10.40
CA ASN A 94 3.25 -23.30 11.73
C ASN A 94 1.76 -22.96 11.62
N ILE A 95 0.94 -24.00 11.57
CA ILE A 95 -0.50 -23.88 11.36
C ILE A 95 -1.33 -23.73 12.66
N HIS A 96 -0.69 -23.71 13.85
CA HIS A 96 -1.41 -23.80 15.12
C HIS A 96 -1.18 -22.62 16.08
N SER A 97 -0.27 -21.69 15.78
CA SER A 97 0.08 -20.61 16.70
C SER A 97 -0.12 -19.23 16.09
N TYR A 98 -1.21 -18.55 16.48
CA TYR A 98 -1.47 -17.18 16.07
C TYR A 98 -0.33 -16.21 16.42
N PRO A 99 0.26 -16.22 17.65
CA PRO A 99 1.37 -15.30 17.99
C PRO A 99 2.59 -15.48 17.10
N ILE A 100 2.94 -16.72 16.72
CA ILE A 100 4.08 -16.99 15.82
C ILE A 100 3.78 -16.47 14.41
N ILE A 101 2.56 -16.72 13.91
CA ILE A 101 2.14 -16.21 12.61
C ILE A 101 2.16 -14.67 12.63
N LEU A 102 1.58 -14.03 13.65
CA LEU A 102 1.57 -12.58 13.78
C LEU A 102 3.00 -12.00 13.86
N GLY A 103 3.88 -12.61 14.64
CA GLY A 103 5.29 -12.24 14.73
C GLY A 103 6.02 -12.35 13.38
N SER A 104 5.77 -13.42 12.62
CA SER A 104 6.33 -13.57 11.28
C SER A 104 5.81 -12.49 10.32
N ARG A 105 4.55 -12.07 10.44
CA ARG A 105 3.98 -10.97 9.65
C ARG A 105 4.62 -9.64 9.99
N LEU A 106 4.91 -9.38 11.27
CA LEU A 106 5.64 -8.19 11.72
C LEU A 106 7.06 -8.15 11.12
N LEU A 107 7.81 -9.25 11.21
CA LEU A 107 9.15 -9.35 10.63
C LEU A 107 9.15 -9.28 9.11
N LEU A 108 8.13 -9.82 8.45
CA LEU A 108 7.93 -9.67 7.02
C LEU A 108 7.78 -8.18 6.64
N GLY A 109 7.00 -7.42 7.40
CA GLY A 109 6.87 -5.98 7.24
C GLY A 109 8.19 -5.23 7.45
N ALA A 110 9.02 -5.67 8.41
CA ALA A 110 10.38 -5.15 8.58
C ALA A 110 11.21 -5.35 7.30
N GLY A 111 11.12 -6.52 6.67
CA GLY A 111 11.77 -6.80 5.38
C GLY A 111 11.35 -5.80 4.31
N TYR A 112 10.05 -5.53 4.15
CA TYR A 112 9.55 -4.51 3.21
C TYR A 112 10.10 -3.12 3.52
N GLY A 113 10.09 -2.70 4.79
CA GLY A 113 10.61 -1.42 5.22
C GLY A 113 12.10 -1.26 4.92
N LEU A 114 12.88 -2.33 5.09
CA LEU A 114 14.32 -2.31 4.82
C LEU A 114 14.63 -2.02 3.36
N TYR A 115 13.90 -2.56 2.39
CA TYR A 115 14.27 -2.41 0.99
C TYR A 115 13.47 -1.35 0.22
N ASN A 116 12.33 -0.90 0.72
CA ASN A 116 11.46 0.02 -0.03
C ASN A 116 12.13 1.36 -0.34
N SER A 117 12.73 2.00 0.68
CA SER A 117 13.42 3.27 0.53
C SER A 117 14.65 3.14 -0.36
N GLN A 118 15.45 2.08 -0.18
CA GLN A 118 16.65 1.82 -0.99
C GLN A 118 16.33 1.58 -2.46
N ALA A 119 15.22 0.88 -2.76
CA ALA A 119 14.79 0.70 -4.14
C ALA A 119 14.43 2.02 -4.82
N ILE A 120 13.84 2.97 -4.09
CA ILE A 120 13.56 4.32 -4.60
C ILE A 120 14.85 5.13 -4.75
N SER A 121 15.73 5.09 -3.73
CA SER A 121 17.02 5.75 -3.73
C SER A 121 17.86 5.33 -4.93
N MET A 122 18.06 4.03 -5.13
CA MET A 122 18.82 3.50 -6.27
C MET A 122 18.25 3.94 -7.63
N ILE A 123 16.90 3.99 -7.79
CA ILE A 123 16.31 4.52 -9.03
C ILE A 123 16.71 6.00 -9.21
N SER A 124 16.69 6.76 -8.13
CA SER A 124 16.98 8.19 -8.17
C SER A 124 18.45 8.50 -8.46
N VAL A 125 19.36 7.64 -8.00
CA VAL A 125 20.81 7.74 -8.25
C VAL A 125 21.18 7.22 -9.64
N TRP A 126 20.56 6.13 -10.10
CA TRP A 126 20.98 5.46 -11.35
C TRP A 126 20.39 6.08 -12.62
N TYR A 127 19.23 6.73 -12.51
CA TYR A 127 18.49 7.27 -13.65
C TYR A 127 18.19 8.75 -13.46
N GLU A 128 18.25 9.52 -14.55
CA GLU A 128 18.01 10.95 -14.58
C GLU A 128 16.84 11.31 -15.50
N GLY A 129 16.28 12.49 -15.31
CA GLY A 129 15.28 13.10 -16.19
C GLY A 129 14.06 12.21 -16.45
N GLU A 130 13.71 12.05 -17.72
CA GLU A 130 12.54 11.27 -18.15
C GLU A 130 12.67 9.79 -17.81
N THR A 131 13.88 9.23 -17.91
CA THR A 131 14.12 7.80 -17.56
C THR A 131 13.86 7.52 -16.09
N ARG A 132 14.24 8.43 -15.18
CA ARG A 132 13.94 8.33 -13.75
C ARG A 132 12.43 8.34 -13.51
N ALA A 133 11.72 9.30 -14.11
CA ALA A 133 10.26 9.40 -13.98
C ALA A 133 9.57 8.13 -14.49
N GLN A 134 10.04 7.60 -15.63
CA GLN A 134 9.53 6.35 -16.20
C GLN A 134 9.79 5.15 -15.30
N MET A 135 10.99 5.01 -14.73
CA MET A 135 11.33 3.91 -13.81
C MET A 135 10.49 3.96 -12.53
N LEU A 136 10.24 5.14 -11.96
CA LEU A 136 9.35 5.31 -10.80
C LEU A 136 7.89 4.96 -11.14
N GLY A 137 7.42 5.32 -12.33
CA GLY A 137 6.10 4.93 -12.83
C GLY A 137 5.98 3.41 -13.02
N TRP A 138 6.98 2.78 -13.64
CA TRP A 138 7.03 1.30 -13.79
C TRP A 138 7.12 0.58 -12.45
N ARG A 139 7.83 1.16 -11.48
CA ARG A 139 7.88 0.65 -10.12
C ARG A 139 6.49 0.60 -9.49
N ALA A 140 5.73 1.71 -9.56
CA ALA A 140 4.37 1.76 -9.03
C ALA A 140 3.44 0.75 -9.73
N ALA A 141 3.56 0.60 -11.06
CA ALA A 141 2.82 -0.41 -11.81
C ALA A 141 3.21 -1.84 -11.41
N ALA A 142 4.51 -2.12 -11.24
CA ALA A 142 5.01 -3.43 -10.81
C ALA A 142 4.49 -3.80 -9.42
N GLU A 143 4.36 -2.84 -8.52
CA GLU A 143 3.77 -3.01 -7.18
C GLU A 143 2.31 -3.44 -7.25
N GLN A 144 1.48 -2.76 -8.04
CA GLN A 144 0.06 -3.09 -8.20
C GLN A 144 -0.15 -4.45 -8.89
N ILE A 145 0.59 -4.71 -9.97
CA ILE A 145 0.56 -6.00 -10.68
C ILE A 145 1.05 -7.12 -9.76
N GLY A 146 2.09 -6.85 -8.97
CA GLY A 146 2.64 -7.79 -8.00
C GLY A 146 1.61 -8.18 -6.93
N GLN A 147 0.90 -7.22 -6.39
CA GLN A 147 -0.18 -7.47 -5.42
C GLN A 147 -1.29 -8.32 -6.07
N ALA A 148 -1.75 -7.95 -7.26
CA ALA A 148 -2.79 -8.71 -7.96
C ALA A 148 -2.36 -10.15 -8.24
N CYS A 149 -1.14 -10.35 -8.75
CA CYS A 149 -0.60 -11.68 -9.06
C CYS A 149 -0.41 -12.52 -7.80
N THR A 150 0.20 -11.97 -6.75
CA THR A 150 0.45 -12.71 -5.50
C THR A 150 -0.85 -13.08 -4.79
N LEU A 151 -1.85 -12.19 -4.81
CA LEU A 151 -3.17 -12.45 -4.26
C LEU A 151 -3.90 -13.55 -5.05
N PHE A 152 -3.85 -13.50 -6.38
CA PHE A 152 -4.44 -14.53 -7.24
C PHE A 152 -3.78 -15.90 -7.02
N LEU A 153 -2.44 -15.95 -7.01
CA LEU A 153 -1.68 -17.18 -6.74
C LEU A 153 -1.95 -17.73 -5.34
N ALA A 154 -2.01 -16.87 -4.32
CA ALA A 154 -2.36 -17.27 -2.96
C ALA A 154 -3.76 -17.90 -2.90
N GLY A 155 -4.73 -17.35 -3.67
CA GLY A 155 -6.06 -17.91 -3.80
C GLY A 155 -6.07 -19.27 -4.51
N LEU A 156 -5.27 -19.47 -5.56
CA LEU A 156 -5.12 -20.78 -6.20
C LEU A 156 -4.54 -21.81 -5.23
N LEU A 157 -3.51 -21.45 -4.47
CA LEU A 157 -2.89 -22.32 -3.46
C LEU A 157 -3.87 -22.64 -2.34
N LEU A 158 -4.73 -21.70 -1.94
CA LEU A 158 -5.82 -21.92 -0.99
C LEU A 158 -6.76 -23.03 -1.46
N THR A 159 -7.12 -23.06 -2.75
CA THR A 159 -8.03 -24.09 -3.28
C THR A 159 -7.44 -25.50 -3.27
N VAL A 160 -6.11 -25.61 -3.41
CA VAL A 160 -5.42 -26.91 -3.54
C VAL A 160 -5.13 -27.55 -2.18
N SER A 161 -4.65 -26.77 -1.21
CA SER A 161 -4.10 -27.31 0.03
C SER A 161 -4.46 -26.51 1.29
N GLY A 162 -5.49 -25.67 1.22
CA GLY A 162 -5.97 -24.89 2.35
C GLY A 162 -5.17 -23.60 2.61
N TRP A 163 -5.55 -22.88 3.66
CA TRP A 163 -5.06 -21.52 3.91
C TRP A 163 -3.54 -21.41 4.12
N HIS A 164 -2.91 -22.41 4.72
CA HIS A 164 -1.47 -22.42 4.95
C HIS A 164 -0.68 -22.46 3.63
N ALA A 165 -1.21 -23.13 2.60
CA ALA A 165 -0.59 -23.17 1.28
C ALA A 165 -0.54 -21.80 0.60
N SER A 166 -1.46 -20.88 0.92
CA SER A 166 -1.43 -19.51 0.40
C SER A 166 -0.12 -18.79 0.73
N PHE A 167 0.54 -19.15 1.81
CA PHE A 167 1.82 -18.55 2.19
C PHE A 167 3.00 -19.02 1.34
N LEU A 168 2.86 -20.09 0.55
CA LEU A 168 3.89 -20.50 -0.42
C LEU A 168 4.16 -19.43 -1.50
N VAL A 169 3.24 -18.50 -1.71
CA VAL A 169 3.46 -17.36 -2.62
C VAL A 169 4.71 -16.56 -2.27
N TYR A 170 5.12 -16.55 -1.01
CA TYR A 170 6.34 -15.86 -0.56
C TYR A 170 7.63 -16.54 -1.03
N ALA A 171 7.57 -17.78 -1.52
CA ALA A 171 8.71 -18.40 -2.19
C ALA A 171 9.16 -17.63 -3.43
N LEU A 172 8.26 -16.85 -4.07
CA LEU A 172 8.60 -15.95 -5.17
C LEU A 172 9.67 -14.91 -4.77
N ALA A 173 9.76 -14.55 -3.49
CA ALA A 173 10.81 -13.65 -3.00
C ALA A 173 12.22 -14.19 -3.29
N PHE A 174 12.43 -15.50 -3.22
CA PHE A 174 13.74 -16.10 -3.54
C PHE A 174 14.04 -16.06 -5.04
N VAL A 175 13.02 -16.19 -5.89
CA VAL A 175 13.18 -16.00 -7.35
C VAL A 175 13.57 -14.55 -7.65
N VAL A 176 12.89 -13.60 -7.02
CA VAL A 176 13.22 -12.16 -7.11
C VAL A 176 14.62 -11.89 -6.59
N LEU A 177 15.00 -12.46 -5.43
CA LEU A 177 16.32 -12.32 -4.82
C LEU A 177 17.44 -12.76 -5.77
N ILE A 178 17.29 -13.95 -6.37
CA ILE A 178 18.27 -14.51 -7.33
C ILE A 178 18.34 -13.62 -8.59
N PHE A 179 17.21 -13.25 -9.14
CA PHE A 179 17.14 -12.44 -10.36
C PHE A 179 17.76 -11.05 -10.14
N PHE A 180 17.41 -10.38 -9.05
CA PHE A 180 17.96 -9.08 -8.65
C PHE A 180 19.47 -9.19 -8.39
N GLY A 181 19.91 -10.14 -7.56
CA GLY A 181 21.31 -10.31 -7.19
C GLY A 181 22.23 -10.60 -8.40
N MET A 182 21.72 -11.37 -9.38
CA MET A 182 22.48 -11.73 -10.60
C MET A 182 22.57 -10.60 -11.63
N ARG A 183 21.55 -9.74 -11.73
CA ARG A 183 21.42 -8.78 -12.84
C ARG A 183 21.72 -7.34 -12.45
N VAL A 184 21.46 -6.96 -11.21
CA VAL A 184 21.72 -5.60 -10.73
C VAL A 184 23.20 -5.47 -10.35
N PRO A 185 23.93 -4.44 -10.84
CA PRO A 185 25.33 -4.19 -10.48
C PRO A 185 25.51 -3.91 -8.99
N ASP A 186 26.75 -3.97 -8.48
CA ASP A 186 27.10 -3.57 -7.12
C ASP A 186 27.33 -2.04 -7.05
N ASP A 187 27.05 -1.44 -5.90
CA ASP A 187 27.13 0.02 -5.70
C ASP A 187 28.55 0.60 -5.86
N SER A 188 29.60 -0.24 -5.68
CA SER A 188 31.00 0.15 -5.89
C SER A 188 31.31 0.59 -7.33
N GLU A 189 30.46 0.27 -8.31
CA GLU A 189 30.57 0.76 -9.68
C GLU A 189 29.90 2.14 -9.88
N VAL A 190 29.23 2.70 -8.84
CA VAL A 190 28.38 3.90 -8.89
C VAL A 190 28.88 5.01 -7.94
N GLU A 191 29.85 4.74 -7.04
CA GLU A 191 30.40 5.70 -6.05
C GLU A 191 30.84 7.05 -6.63
N SER A 192 31.21 7.10 -7.92
CA SER A 192 31.54 8.35 -8.61
C SER A 192 30.36 9.28 -8.88
N VAL A 193 29.12 8.80 -8.68
CA VAL A 193 27.88 9.57 -8.92
C VAL A 193 27.31 10.12 -7.61
N GLU A 194 27.49 9.37 -6.47
CA GLU A 194 27.03 9.83 -5.16
C GLU A 194 27.75 11.09 -4.68
N GLU A 195 29.05 11.20 -4.90
CA GLU A 195 29.82 12.43 -4.56
C GLU A 195 29.27 13.65 -5.31
N LYS A 196 28.80 13.50 -6.57
CA LYS A 196 28.23 14.60 -7.34
C LYS A 196 26.83 14.99 -6.86
N VAL A 197 25.99 14.01 -6.51
CA VAL A 197 24.60 14.27 -6.04
C VAL A 197 24.61 14.87 -4.63
N VAL A 198 25.55 14.46 -3.78
CA VAL A 198 25.72 15.04 -2.44
C VAL A 198 26.23 16.48 -2.58
N ALA A 199 27.23 16.74 -3.44
CA ALA A 199 27.74 18.09 -3.68
C ALA A 199 26.68 19.02 -4.29
N GLU A 200 25.87 18.56 -5.26
CA GLU A 200 24.76 19.36 -5.82
C GLU A 200 23.64 19.62 -4.79
N ASN A 201 23.40 18.68 -3.88
CA ASN A 201 22.43 18.88 -2.80
C ASN A 201 22.97 19.78 -1.69
N GLU A 202 24.25 19.74 -1.38
CA GLU A 202 24.90 20.66 -0.42
C GLU A 202 24.98 22.08 -0.97
N GLU A 203 25.30 22.28 -2.25
CA GLU A 203 25.23 23.60 -2.88
C GLU A 203 23.81 24.17 -2.93
N MET A 204 22.76 23.32 -3.16
CA MET A 204 21.37 23.77 -3.10
C MET A 204 20.91 24.10 -1.67
N VAL A 205 21.50 23.49 -0.64
CA VAL A 205 21.17 23.77 0.77
C VAL A 205 21.82 25.08 1.24
N ASP A 206 23.05 25.37 0.83
CA ASP A 206 23.75 26.60 1.21
C ASP A 206 23.15 27.87 0.55
N ASP A 207 22.59 27.75 -0.64
CA ASP A 207 21.95 28.90 -1.34
C ASP A 207 20.53 29.21 -0.79
N LEU A 208 19.97 28.33 0.06
CA LEU A 208 18.62 28.49 0.66
C LEU A 208 18.61 29.07 2.08
N ASP A 209 19.78 29.45 2.63
CA ASP A 209 19.90 29.84 4.04
C ASP A 209 19.65 31.32 4.35
N SER A 210 18.97 32.06 3.49
CA SER A 210 18.52 33.40 3.88
C SER A 210 17.33 33.89 3.07
N LYS A 211 16.17 33.82 3.59
CA LYS A 211 14.90 34.53 3.38
C LYS A 211 13.70 33.61 3.12
N ASP A 212 12.78 33.68 4.04
CA ASP A 212 11.48 33.02 4.07
C ASP A 212 11.46 31.58 4.61
N ILE A 213 11.54 31.46 5.93
CA ILE A 213 11.11 30.24 6.63
C ILE A 213 9.57 30.13 6.49
N LYS A 214 9.10 29.71 5.33
CA LYS A 214 7.72 29.27 5.19
C LYS A 214 7.51 28.11 6.17
N LYS A 215 6.60 28.28 7.13
CA LYS A 215 6.20 27.22 8.06
C LYS A 215 5.40 26.18 7.28
N ILE A 216 5.51 24.89 7.68
CA ILE A 216 4.63 23.84 7.17
C ILE A 216 3.18 24.26 7.43
N SER A 217 2.36 24.26 6.39
CA SER A 217 0.95 24.59 6.50
C SER A 217 0.22 23.57 7.39
N PRO A 218 -0.67 24.02 8.31
CA PRO A 218 -1.52 23.11 9.09
C PRO A 218 -2.36 22.16 8.23
N VAL A 219 -2.61 22.50 6.97
CA VAL A 219 -3.33 21.66 6.00
C VAL A 219 -2.63 20.32 5.78
N VAL A 220 -1.29 20.25 5.92
CA VAL A 220 -0.54 18.99 5.84
C VAL A 220 -1.04 17.98 6.85
N TYR A 221 -1.30 18.35 8.08
CA TYR A 221 -1.84 17.44 9.11
C TYR A 221 -3.24 16.93 8.76
N LEU A 222 -4.07 17.78 8.12
CA LEU A 222 -5.37 17.36 7.60
C LEU A 222 -5.23 16.39 6.44
N LEU A 223 -4.23 16.58 5.56
CA LEU A 223 -3.95 15.63 4.49
C LEU A 223 -3.44 14.28 5.02
N VAL A 224 -2.64 14.28 6.10
CA VAL A 224 -2.21 13.04 6.78
C VAL A 224 -3.41 12.29 7.36
N LEU A 225 -4.31 13.00 8.06
CA LEU A 225 -5.54 12.41 8.58
C LEU A 225 -6.46 11.92 7.44
N PHE A 226 -6.55 12.67 6.37
CA PHE A 226 -7.33 12.28 5.20
C PHE A 226 -6.76 11.02 4.53
N ALA A 227 -5.44 10.95 4.33
CA ALA A 227 -4.75 9.76 3.83
C ALA A 227 -5.01 8.53 4.72
N PHE A 228 -4.95 8.72 6.05
CA PHE A 228 -5.29 7.69 7.03
C PHE A 228 -6.71 7.17 6.84
N LEU A 229 -7.72 8.06 6.77
CA LEU A 229 -9.13 7.68 6.63
C LEU A 229 -9.42 6.96 5.30
N LEU A 230 -8.81 7.42 4.20
CA LEU A 230 -8.95 6.77 2.89
C LEU A 230 -8.47 5.32 2.91
N VAL A 231 -7.35 5.04 3.59
CA VAL A 231 -6.80 3.68 3.65
C VAL A 231 -7.52 2.82 4.67
N VAL A 232 -8.02 3.39 5.76
CA VAL A 232 -8.92 2.67 6.69
C VAL A 232 -10.11 2.08 5.93
N ASP A 233 -10.74 2.87 5.08
CA ASP A 233 -11.87 2.45 4.24
C ASP A 233 -11.45 1.38 3.23
N TYR A 234 -10.45 1.66 2.41
CA TYR A 234 -9.99 0.79 1.34
C TYR A 234 -9.53 -0.57 1.84
N VAL A 235 -8.58 -0.61 2.78
CA VAL A 235 -8.04 -1.86 3.35
C VAL A 235 -9.09 -2.58 4.18
N GLY A 236 -9.98 -1.84 4.85
CA GLY A 236 -11.13 -2.41 5.55
C GLY A 236 -12.04 -3.21 4.63
N MET A 237 -12.34 -2.68 3.44
CA MET A 237 -13.17 -3.35 2.44
C MET A 237 -12.48 -4.61 1.90
N GLU A 238 -11.18 -4.51 1.56
CA GLU A 238 -10.39 -5.67 1.11
C GLU A 238 -10.41 -6.81 2.14
N ASN A 239 -10.15 -6.49 3.42
CA ASN A 239 -10.07 -7.49 4.48
C ASN A 239 -11.43 -8.17 4.76
N ARG A 240 -12.53 -7.44 4.66
CA ARG A 240 -13.88 -7.94 4.99
C ARG A 240 -14.60 -8.60 3.83
N PHE A 241 -14.17 -8.34 2.60
CA PHE A 241 -14.78 -8.92 1.41
C PHE A 241 -14.80 -10.45 1.45
N SER A 242 -13.66 -11.09 1.77
CA SER A 242 -13.57 -12.55 1.83
C SER A 242 -14.53 -13.15 2.87
N GLY A 243 -14.66 -12.49 4.03
CA GLY A 243 -15.60 -12.92 5.08
C GLY A 243 -17.06 -12.82 4.64
N LEU A 244 -17.45 -11.72 3.98
CA LEU A 244 -18.79 -11.53 3.43
C LEU A 244 -19.07 -12.50 2.28
N ALA A 245 -18.08 -12.73 1.41
CA ALA A 245 -18.19 -13.68 0.31
C ALA A 245 -18.45 -15.10 0.80
N VAL A 246 -17.72 -15.52 1.83
CA VAL A 246 -17.93 -16.83 2.50
C VAL A 246 -19.31 -16.89 3.18
N ASN A 247 -19.76 -15.81 3.80
CA ASN A 247 -21.09 -15.75 4.43
C ASN A 247 -22.23 -15.92 3.40
N ILE A 248 -22.07 -15.40 2.18
CA ILE A 248 -23.08 -15.50 1.11
C ILE A 248 -22.97 -16.81 0.33
N ARG A 249 -21.75 -17.27 0.02
CA ARG A 249 -21.50 -18.42 -0.85
C ARG A 249 -21.28 -19.75 -0.12
N GLY A 250 -21.14 -19.68 1.21
CA GLY A 250 -20.87 -20.84 2.08
C GLY A 250 -19.40 -20.98 2.45
N ALA A 251 -19.13 -21.74 3.53
CA ALA A 251 -17.82 -21.89 4.17
C ALA A 251 -16.70 -22.41 3.24
N GLN A 252 -17.06 -23.15 2.19
CA GLN A 252 -16.11 -23.73 1.23
C GLN A 252 -15.72 -22.75 0.10
N TYR A 253 -16.24 -21.53 0.11
CA TYR A 253 -15.96 -20.57 -0.96
C TYR A 253 -14.52 -20.03 -0.85
N THR A 254 -13.76 -20.19 -1.93
CA THR A 254 -12.34 -19.77 -2.02
C THR A 254 -12.08 -18.77 -3.14
N GLY A 255 -13.11 -18.36 -3.90
CA GLY A 255 -12.97 -17.50 -5.08
C GLY A 255 -12.79 -16.00 -4.80
N ALA A 256 -12.65 -15.59 -3.52
CA ALA A 256 -12.53 -14.18 -3.15
C ALA A 256 -11.28 -13.50 -3.77
N SER A 257 -10.17 -14.23 -3.90
CA SER A 257 -8.93 -13.75 -4.50
C SER A 257 -9.08 -13.23 -5.92
N ASN A 258 -9.96 -13.86 -6.72
CA ASN A 258 -10.20 -13.45 -8.10
C ASN A 258 -10.75 -12.03 -8.18
N PHE A 259 -11.71 -11.69 -7.32
CA PHE A 259 -12.34 -10.37 -7.29
C PHE A 259 -11.44 -9.32 -6.67
N LEU A 260 -10.70 -9.67 -5.61
CA LEU A 260 -9.68 -8.79 -5.03
C LEU A 260 -8.57 -8.48 -6.03
N SER A 261 -8.09 -9.46 -6.79
CA SER A 261 -7.09 -9.24 -7.85
C SER A 261 -7.66 -8.39 -9.00
N LEU A 262 -8.93 -8.62 -9.38
CA LEU A 262 -9.61 -7.83 -10.42
C LEU A 262 -9.81 -6.37 -9.97
N MET A 263 -10.11 -6.13 -8.70
CA MET A 263 -10.18 -4.78 -8.13
C MET A 263 -8.85 -4.03 -8.29
N LEU A 264 -7.71 -4.69 -8.09
CA LEU A 264 -6.38 -4.10 -8.27
C LEU A 264 -6.07 -3.75 -9.73
N ILE A 265 -6.62 -4.51 -10.69
CA ILE A 265 -6.58 -4.13 -12.11
C ILE A 265 -7.35 -2.82 -12.31
N GLY A 266 -8.53 -2.70 -11.69
CA GLY A 266 -9.31 -1.45 -11.69
C GLY A 266 -8.54 -0.28 -11.08
N ALA A 267 -7.81 -0.51 -9.98
CA ALA A 267 -6.92 0.48 -9.37
C ALA A 267 -5.80 0.91 -10.33
N THR A 268 -5.16 -0.05 -11.00
CA THR A 268 -4.13 0.24 -12.00
C THR A 268 -4.66 1.14 -13.12
N LEU A 269 -5.87 0.85 -13.63
CA LEU A 269 -6.54 1.69 -14.63
C LEU A 269 -6.82 3.10 -14.09
N GLY A 270 -7.23 3.23 -12.83
CA GLY A 270 -7.42 4.52 -12.16
C GLY A 270 -6.14 5.35 -12.16
N GLY A 271 -5.01 4.75 -11.80
CA GLY A 271 -3.70 5.39 -11.82
C GLY A 271 -3.26 5.82 -13.22
N LEU A 272 -3.45 4.97 -14.22
CA LEU A 272 -3.11 5.28 -15.62
C LEU A 272 -3.97 6.43 -16.18
N LEU A 273 -5.23 6.49 -15.82
CA LEU A 273 -6.17 7.50 -16.28
C LEU A 273 -6.13 8.80 -15.45
N TYR A 274 -5.50 8.78 -14.27
CA TYR A 274 -5.44 9.92 -13.36
C TYR A 274 -5.03 11.22 -14.06
N GLY A 275 -3.91 11.23 -14.78
CA GLY A 275 -3.41 12.42 -15.46
C GLY A 275 -4.41 13.00 -16.48
N SER A 276 -5.10 12.14 -17.22
CA SER A 276 -6.11 12.56 -18.21
C SER A 276 -7.37 13.12 -17.54
N ILE A 277 -7.81 12.49 -16.45
CA ILE A 277 -8.97 12.93 -15.66
C ILE A 277 -8.65 14.25 -14.94
N GLN A 278 -7.48 14.32 -14.30
CA GLN A 278 -6.99 15.54 -13.63
C GLN A 278 -6.87 16.73 -14.58
N LYS A 279 -6.38 16.49 -15.80
CA LYS A 279 -6.30 17.55 -16.82
C LYS A 279 -7.66 18.10 -17.23
N ARG A 280 -8.73 17.25 -17.22
CA ARG A 280 -10.09 17.66 -17.61
C ARG A 280 -10.89 18.27 -16.47
N LEU A 281 -10.80 17.68 -15.29
CA LEU A 281 -11.64 18.03 -14.13
C LEU A 281 -10.90 18.92 -13.12
N GLY A 282 -9.58 19.05 -13.21
CA GLY A 282 -8.79 19.76 -12.22
C GLY A 282 -9.04 19.24 -10.81
N PHE A 283 -9.32 20.15 -9.89
CA PHE A 283 -9.67 19.81 -8.52
C PHE A 283 -10.98 19.00 -8.40
N GLY A 284 -11.83 19.00 -9.41
CA GLY A 284 -13.05 18.17 -9.49
C GLY A 284 -12.79 16.66 -9.41
N THR A 285 -11.56 16.23 -9.71
CA THR A 285 -11.11 14.83 -9.57
C THR A 285 -11.29 14.30 -8.16
N VAL A 286 -11.12 15.15 -7.10
CA VAL A 286 -11.37 14.78 -5.70
C VAL A 286 -12.84 14.40 -5.50
N TYR A 287 -13.75 15.25 -5.99
CA TYR A 287 -15.19 15.01 -5.79
C TYR A 287 -15.66 13.75 -6.52
N LEU A 288 -15.12 13.53 -7.73
CA LEU A 288 -15.38 12.29 -8.47
C LEU A 288 -14.87 11.08 -7.69
N GLY A 289 -13.63 11.12 -7.21
CA GLY A 289 -13.03 10.04 -6.44
C GLY A 289 -13.80 9.74 -5.15
N LEU A 290 -14.05 10.75 -4.32
CA LEU A 290 -14.79 10.59 -3.06
C LEU A 290 -16.24 10.13 -3.28
N GLY A 291 -16.92 10.65 -4.32
CA GLY A 291 -18.27 10.22 -4.69
C GLY A 291 -18.33 8.76 -5.11
N LEU A 292 -17.39 8.29 -5.93
CA LEU A 292 -17.29 6.89 -6.34
C LEU A 292 -16.91 5.97 -5.18
N MET A 293 -16.00 6.40 -4.26
CA MET A 293 -15.71 5.65 -3.04
C MET A 293 -16.93 5.54 -2.13
N ALA A 294 -17.67 6.64 -1.93
CA ALA A 294 -18.90 6.61 -1.15
C ALA A 294 -19.95 5.67 -1.77
N LEU A 295 -20.11 5.73 -3.09
CA LEU A 295 -21.00 4.80 -3.81
C LEU A 295 -20.56 3.34 -3.63
N SER A 296 -19.27 3.05 -3.75
CA SER A 296 -18.70 1.72 -3.47
C SER A 296 -19.07 1.23 -2.07
N ASN A 297 -18.91 2.08 -1.05
CA ASN A 297 -19.25 1.79 0.33
C ASN A 297 -20.75 1.49 0.51
N PHE A 298 -21.63 2.28 -0.09
CA PHE A 298 -23.07 2.03 -0.02
C PHE A 298 -23.46 0.73 -0.73
N LEU A 299 -22.90 0.45 -1.92
CA LEU A 299 -23.15 -0.82 -2.62
C LEU A 299 -22.70 -2.01 -1.77
N PHE A 300 -21.54 -1.90 -1.10
CA PHE A 300 -20.99 -2.93 -0.26
C PHE A 300 -21.83 -3.16 1.01
N TYR A 301 -22.30 -2.07 1.64
CA TYR A 301 -23.19 -2.14 2.81
C TYR A 301 -24.57 -2.73 2.47
N PHE A 302 -25.20 -2.25 1.41
CA PHE A 302 -26.53 -2.68 0.99
C PHE A 302 -26.54 -4.01 0.23
N ALA A 303 -25.37 -4.63 0.02
CA ALA A 303 -25.30 -5.91 -0.70
C ALA A 303 -26.14 -7.01 -0.01
N GLY A 304 -26.13 -7.07 1.33
CA GLY A 304 -26.86 -8.11 2.06
C GLY A 304 -26.43 -9.51 1.57
N SER A 305 -27.40 -10.29 1.04
CA SER A 305 -27.14 -11.60 0.43
C SER A 305 -26.84 -11.54 -1.08
N ASN A 306 -26.87 -10.36 -1.67
CA ASN A 306 -26.62 -10.19 -3.11
C ASN A 306 -25.11 -10.15 -3.39
N PHE A 307 -24.56 -11.29 -3.81
CA PHE A 307 -23.14 -11.42 -4.12
C PHE A 307 -22.67 -10.51 -5.26
N ALA A 308 -23.50 -10.29 -6.29
CA ALA A 308 -23.13 -9.42 -7.40
C ALA A 308 -22.97 -7.97 -6.94
N LEU A 309 -23.87 -7.48 -6.08
CA LEU A 309 -23.79 -6.12 -5.54
C LEU A 309 -22.54 -5.95 -4.64
N LEU A 310 -22.21 -6.97 -3.83
CA LEU A 310 -20.99 -7.01 -3.02
C LEU A 310 -19.72 -6.88 -3.90
N VAL A 311 -19.68 -7.65 -5.00
CA VAL A 311 -18.57 -7.64 -5.95
C VAL A 311 -18.45 -6.29 -6.65
N ILE A 312 -19.57 -5.71 -7.11
CA ILE A 312 -19.55 -4.39 -7.76
C ILE A 312 -19.02 -3.33 -6.79
N GLY A 313 -19.45 -3.36 -5.52
CA GLY A 313 -18.94 -2.48 -4.48
C GLY A 313 -17.42 -2.63 -4.36
N LEU A 314 -16.89 -3.85 -4.23
CA LEU A 314 -15.47 -4.09 -4.15
C LEU A 314 -14.70 -3.60 -5.39
N LEU A 315 -15.16 -3.94 -6.59
CA LEU A 315 -14.45 -3.57 -7.82
C LEU A 315 -14.40 -2.05 -8.03
N LEU A 316 -15.41 -1.35 -7.53
CA LEU A 316 -15.48 0.10 -7.67
C LEU A 316 -14.49 0.83 -6.76
N ILE A 317 -14.08 0.30 -5.59
CA ILE A 317 -13.26 1.04 -4.62
C ILE A 317 -11.83 1.30 -5.10
N GLY A 318 -11.25 0.40 -5.89
CA GLY A 318 -9.87 0.49 -6.33
C GLY A 318 -9.60 1.69 -7.26
N PHE A 319 -10.45 1.87 -8.25
CA PHE A 319 -10.31 2.93 -9.24
C PHE A 319 -10.29 4.35 -8.62
N PRO A 320 -11.28 4.76 -7.79
CA PRO A 320 -11.33 6.11 -7.25
C PRO A 320 -10.25 6.40 -6.22
N LEU A 321 -9.75 5.41 -5.47
CA LEU A 321 -8.62 5.61 -4.58
C LEU A 321 -7.40 6.14 -5.35
N GLN A 322 -7.14 5.61 -6.55
CA GLN A 322 -6.04 6.05 -7.41
C GLN A 322 -6.29 7.40 -8.11
N LEU A 323 -7.48 7.97 -7.99
CA LEU A 323 -7.76 9.35 -8.36
C LEU A 323 -7.46 10.33 -7.22
N VAL A 324 -7.69 9.92 -5.98
CA VAL A 324 -7.54 10.79 -4.79
C VAL A 324 -6.11 10.78 -4.25
N SER A 325 -5.47 9.61 -4.16
CA SER A 325 -4.13 9.47 -3.56
C SER A 325 -3.06 10.32 -4.26
N PRO A 326 -2.90 10.33 -5.60
CA PRO A 326 -1.89 11.15 -6.25
C PRO A 326 -2.15 12.65 -6.07
N LEU A 327 -3.42 13.05 -5.93
CA LEU A 327 -3.75 14.46 -5.71
C LEU A 327 -3.23 14.96 -4.35
N ILE A 328 -3.26 14.12 -3.30
CA ILE A 328 -2.69 14.48 -2.00
C ILE A 328 -1.22 14.87 -2.16
N PHE A 329 -0.44 14.04 -2.87
CA PHE A 329 0.99 14.32 -3.11
C PHE A 329 1.21 15.55 -4.00
N ASN A 330 0.35 15.80 -4.97
CA ASN A 330 0.44 16.97 -5.84
C ASN A 330 0.18 18.30 -5.11
N LEU A 331 -0.50 18.28 -3.97
CA LEU A 331 -0.73 19.49 -3.15
C LEU A 331 0.44 19.81 -2.21
N LEU A 332 1.33 18.85 -1.91
CA LEU A 332 2.40 19.05 -0.92
C LEU A 332 3.39 20.14 -1.28
N PRO A 333 3.83 20.34 -2.56
CA PRO A 333 4.75 21.39 -2.92
C PRO A 333 4.25 22.80 -2.59
N ASP A 334 2.94 23.01 -2.63
CA ASP A 334 2.31 24.30 -2.32
C ASP A 334 2.16 24.55 -0.81
N LEU A 335 2.24 23.48 0.01
CA LEU A 335 1.95 23.49 1.44
C LEU A 335 3.21 23.46 2.32
N ALA A 336 4.37 23.18 1.76
CA ALA A 336 5.63 23.11 2.49
C ALA A 336 6.78 23.69 1.67
N PRO A 337 7.80 24.30 2.32
CA PRO A 337 8.99 24.76 1.65
C PRO A 337 9.78 23.58 1.05
N ALA A 338 10.56 23.85 -0.03
CA ALA A 338 11.27 22.82 -0.79
C ALA A 338 12.14 21.89 0.10
N ASN A 339 12.87 22.47 1.06
CA ASN A 339 13.72 21.73 2.00
C ASN A 339 12.95 20.85 2.98
N ARG A 340 11.61 20.99 3.12
CA ARG A 340 10.75 20.18 3.99
C ARG A 340 9.78 19.27 3.24
N GLN A 341 9.80 19.26 1.92
CA GLN A 341 8.95 18.39 1.10
C GLN A 341 9.16 16.90 1.38
N PRO A 342 10.40 16.37 1.56
CA PRO A 342 10.60 14.98 1.95
C PRO A 342 9.93 14.63 3.28
N LEU A 343 9.98 15.55 4.26
CA LEU A 343 9.35 15.35 5.56
C LEU A 343 7.82 15.25 5.43
N VAL A 344 7.17 16.19 4.74
CA VAL A 344 5.71 16.17 4.62
C VAL A 344 5.22 15.00 3.77
N THR A 345 5.99 14.58 2.75
CA THR A 345 5.71 13.36 1.99
C THR A 345 5.77 12.13 2.89
N SER A 346 6.79 12.02 3.74
CA SER A 346 6.91 10.93 4.72
C SER A 346 5.76 10.93 5.72
N MET A 347 5.31 12.09 6.18
CA MET A 347 4.14 12.20 7.08
C MET A 347 2.87 11.64 6.43
N VAL A 348 2.63 11.94 5.16
CA VAL A 348 1.47 11.40 4.41
C VAL A 348 1.59 9.89 4.25
N LEU A 349 2.78 9.37 3.91
CA LEU A 349 3.03 7.93 3.82
C LEU A 349 2.82 7.21 5.16
N ILE A 350 3.21 7.85 6.28
CA ILE A 350 2.91 7.36 7.61
C ILE A 350 1.39 7.30 7.81
N GLY A 351 0.64 8.33 7.40
CA GLY A 351 -0.82 8.34 7.44
C GLY A 351 -1.43 7.14 6.74
N PHE A 352 -1.00 6.83 5.51
CA PHE A 352 -1.44 5.65 4.76
C PHE A 352 -1.14 4.34 5.51
N ASN A 353 0.07 4.16 6.01
CA ASN A 353 0.45 2.92 6.70
C ASN A 353 -0.25 2.75 8.06
N PHE A 354 -0.47 3.84 8.80
CA PHE A 354 -1.29 3.82 10.02
C PHE A 354 -2.74 3.47 9.70
N GLY A 355 -3.31 4.04 8.63
CA GLY A 355 -4.64 3.71 8.17
C GLY A 355 -4.79 2.22 7.87
N ALA A 356 -3.83 1.65 7.15
CA ALA A 356 -3.80 0.22 6.86
C ALA A 356 -3.73 -0.62 8.14
N PHE A 357 -2.81 -0.29 9.05
CA PHE A 357 -2.63 -1.04 10.30
C PHE A 357 -3.87 -0.96 11.22
N PHE A 358 -4.44 0.23 11.42
CA PHE A 358 -5.57 0.41 12.33
C PHE A 358 -6.93 0.10 11.71
N SER A 359 -6.99 -0.18 10.41
CA SER A 359 -8.24 -0.50 9.71
C SER A 359 -9.10 -1.57 10.43
N PRO A 360 -8.53 -2.71 10.93
CA PRO A 360 -9.33 -3.70 11.64
C PRO A 360 -9.95 -3.18 12.93
N THR A 361 -9.19 -2.45 13.74
CA THR A 361 -9.67 -1.87 15.01
C THR A 361 -10.76 -0.82 14.78
N ILE A 362 -10.57 0.08 13.80
CA ILE A 362 -11.55 1.13 13.50
C ILE A 362 -12.84 0.50 12.97
N ALA A 363 -12.73 -0.53 12.15
CA ALA A 363 -13.89 -1.25 11.66
C ALA A 363 -14.63 -1.99 12.78
N GLU A 364 -13.92 -2.56 13.75
CA GLU A 364 -14.52 -3.18 14.95
C GLU A 364 -15.22 -2.14 15.82
N TRP A 365 -14.56 -1.00 16.12
CA TRP A 365 -15.17 0.09 16.88
C TRP A 365 -16.42 0.64 16.18
N THR A 366 -16.39 0.77 14.86
CA THR A 366 -17.56 1.22 14.09
C THR A 366 -18.70 0.21 14.20
N ASN A 367 -18.42 -1.10 14.15
CA ASN A 367 -19.43 -2.13 14.40
C ASN A 367 -20.06 -1.97 15.80
N HIS A 368 -19.24 -1.80 16.85
CA HIS A 368 -19.73 -1.61 18.21
C HIS A 368 -20.59 -0.37 18.33
N LEU A 369 -20.17 0.77 17.75
CA LEU A 369 -20.95 2.01 17.77
C LEU A 369 -22.31 1.87 17.07
N MET A 370 -22.39 1.03 16.03
CA MET A 370 -23.62 0.74 15.31
C MET A 370 -24.45 -0.38 15.96
N GLY A 371 -23.99 -1.00 17.03
CA GLY A 371 -24.64 -2.17 17.65
C GLY A 371 -24.69 -3.38 16.72
N GLN A 372 -23.74 -3.49 15.77
CA GLN A 372 -23.69 -4.59 14.79
C GLN A 372 -22.60 -5.61 15.16
N PRO A 373 -22.83 -6.91 14.91
CA PRO A 373 -21.84 -7.94 15.19
C PRO A 373 -20.64 -7.83 14.24
N THR A 374 -19.46 -8.23 14.72
CA THR A 374 -18.24 -8.37 13.90
C THR A 374 -18.18 -9.71 13.16
N SER A 375 -19.31 -10.20 12.67
CA SER A 375 -19.47 -11.47 11.96
C SER A 375 -20.67 -11.42 11.02
N GLY A 376 -20.73 -12.37 10.10
CA GLY A 376 -21.84 -12.46 9.14
C GLY A 376 -22.00 -11.17 8.32
N TYR A 377 -23.23 -10.73 8.13
CA TYR A 377 -23.53 -9.49 7.40
C TYR A 377 -23.12 -8.20 8.16
N GLY A 378 -22.93 -8.28 9.49
CA GLY A 378 -22.43 -7.17 10.29
C GLY A 378 -21.04 -6.70 9.86
N LEU A 379 -20.27 -7.53 9.15
CA LEU A 379 -18.98 -7.11 8.58
C LEU A 379 -19.09 -5.93 7.60
N ALA A 380 -20.27 -5.74 7.00
CA ALA A 380 -20.51 -4.63 6.06
C ALA A 380 -20.91 -3.32 6.77
N ALA A 381 -21.27 -3.36 8.07
CA ALA A 381 -21.81 -2.19 8.78
C ALA A 381 -20.91 -0.94 8.76
N PRO A 382 -19.57 -1.00 8.94
CA PRO A 382 -18.71 0.16 8.92
C PRO A 382 -18.78 0.98 7.62
N PHE A 383 -19.06 0.32 6.50
CA PHE A 383 -19.05 0.98 5.19
C PHE A 383 -20.19 1.97 5.00
N LEU A 384 -21.29 1.86 5.75
CA LEU A 384 -22.30 2.91 5.80
C LEU A 384 -21.71 4.21 6.38
N VAL A 385 -21.01 4.10 7.51
CA VAL A 385 -20.40 5.25 8.19
C VAL A 385 -19.27 5.83 7.32
N TYR A 386 -18.44 4.99 6.71
CA TYR A 386 -17.35 5.44 5.84
C TYR A 386 -17.90 6.15 4.59
N GLY A 387 -18.92 5.61 3.94
CA GLY A 387 -19.57 6.26 2.80
C GLY A 387 -20.16 7.64 3.14
N ILE A 388 -20.86 7.76 4.26
CA ILE A 388 -21.37 9.05 4.76
C ILE A 388 -20.20 9.99 5.09
N GLY A 389 -19.16 9.51 5.77
CA GLY A 389 -17.97 10.27 6.10
C GLY A 389 -17.26 10.85 4.87
N LEU A 390 -17.13 10.07 3.79
CA LEU A 390 -16.54 10.53 2.53
C LEU A 390 -17.37 11.65 1.88
N LEU A 391 -18.72 11.56 1.91
CA LEU A 391 -19.60 12.62 1.41
C LEU A 391 -19.49 13.89 2.25
N VAL A 392 -19.39 13.76 3.58
CA VAL A 392 -19.18 14.90 4.49
C VAL A 392 -17.84 15.58 4.21
N ILE A 393 -16.77 14.79 4.04
CA ILE A 393 -15.45 15.31 3.67
C ILE A 393 -15.53 16.05 2.33
N ALA A 394 -16.16 15.46 1.32
CA ALA A 394 -16.35 16.10 0.03
C ALA A 394 -17.10 17.44 0.14
N LEU A 395 -18.14 17.49 0.96
CA LEU A 395 -18.89 18.73 1.24
C LEU A 395 -18.03 19.80 1.95
N ILE A 396 -17.25 19.41 2.97
CA ILE A 396 -16.34 20.31 3.67
C ILE A 396 -15.32 20.92 2.69
N ILE A 397 -14.70 20.08 1.86
CA ILE A 397 -13.74 20.53 0.84
C ILE A 397 -14.42 21.50 -0.14
N PHE A 398 -15.65 21.18 -0.57
CA PHE A 398 -16.40 22.03 -1.49
C PHE A 398 -16.70 23.42 -0.90
N VAL A 399 -17.15 23.48 0.35
CA VAL A 399 -17.42 24.74 1.04
C VAL A 399 -16.15 25.55 1.24
N ALA A 400 -15.04 24.88 1.63
CA ALA A 400 -13.75 25.53 1.83
C ALA A 400 -13.19 26.14 0.54
N THR A 401 -13.23 25.40 -0.58
CA THR A 401 -12.74 25.90 -1.89
C THR A 401 -13.59 27.03 -2.44
N ARG A 402 -14.92 26.98 -2.28
CA ARG A 402 -15.78 28.10 -2.69
C ARG A 402 -15.54 29.38 -1.90
N ARG A 403 -15.25 29.27 -0.60
CA ARG A 403 -14.93 30.45 0.23
C ARG A 403 -13.61 31.11 -0.17
N GLN A 404 -12.65 30.34 -0.68
CA GLN A 404 -11.39 30.89 -1.19
C GLN A 404 -11.55 31.57 -2.56
N ALA A 405 -12.42 31.03 -3.42
CA ALA A 405 -12.70 31.63 -4.73
C ALA A 405 -13.51 32.93 -4.67
N ASN A 406 -14.20 33.20 -3.54
CA ASN A 406 -15.00 34.41 -3.33
C ASN A 406 -14.27 35.49 -2.52
N LYS A 407 -13.01 35.26 -2.15
CA LYS A 407 -12.09 36.24 -1.54
C LYS A 407 -11.07 36.73 -2.56
#